data_c84acde58e96089b7ee78f7cf5b22cf5
#
_entry.id   c84acde58e96089b7ee78f7cf5b22cf5
#
_cell.length_a   1.000
_cell.length_b   1.000
_cell.length_c   1.000
_cell.angle_alpha   90.00
_cell.angle_beta   90.00
_cell.angle_gamma   90.00
#
_symmetry.space_group_name_H-M   'P 1'
#
loop_
_entity.id
_entity.type
_entity.pdbx_description
1 polymer ?
#
loop_
_entity_poly.entity_id
_entity_poly.type
_entity_poly.pdbx_seq_one_letter_code
_entity_poly.pdbx_strand_id
1 'polypeptide(L)'
;MAIHFAAATTGTHAAGRAPVCQPIARALMRRAMERVGNDNGWSTHDSAAHDQVLRAALRHFAEHGLGAARMARAQAEAAFFAGDRQSYDWWLGITRTLDRRLAREAEKRTPAMVKRKPD
;
A
#
# COMPACT_ATOMS: atom_id res chain seq x y z
N MET A 1 26.58 15.12 -36.88
CA MET A 1 26.42 14.14 -36.08
C MET A 1 25.38 14.36 -35.06
N ALA A 2 25.77 14.44 -33.90
CA ALA A 2 24.88 14.55 -32.81
C ALA A 2 23.90 15.68 -32.94
N ILE A 3 24.20 16.53 -33.70
CA ILE A 3 23.47 17.64 -33.97
C ILE A 3 22.04 17.41 -34.27
N HIS A 4 21.83 16.34 -34.85
CA HIS A 4 20.54 16.06 -35.31
C HIS A 4 19.55 16.01 -34.25
N PHE A 5 20.03 15.89 -33.13
CA PHE A 5 19.21 15.93 -32.07
C PHE A 5 18.58 17.19 -31.93
N ALA A 6 19.29 18.12 -32.19
CA ALA A 6 18.75 19.39 -32.19
C ALA A 6 17.44 19.33 -32.84
N ALA A 7 17.40 18.60 -33.79
CA ALA A 7 16.19 18.48 -34.44
C ALA A 7 15.14 18.03 -33.49
N ALA A 8 15.51 17.52 -32.55
CA ALA A 8 14.62 17.26 -31.51
C ALA A 8 13.82 18.47 -31.24
N THR A 9 14.34 19.48 -31.54
CA THR A 9 13.62 20.60 -31.63
C THR A 9 12.27 20.51 -32.11
N THR A 10 12.19 19.73 -32.90
CA THR A 10 10.98 19.28 -33.20
C THR A 10 10.11 19.11 -32.02
N GLY A 11 10.67 18.98 -30.97
CA GLY A 11 9.94 19.02 -29.75
C GLY A 11 9.00 20.20 -29.71
N THR A 12 9.36 21.21 -30.30
CA THR A 12 8.48 22.34 -30.44
C THR A 12 7.17 22.01 -31.10
N HIS A 13 7.18 21.15 -32.01
CA HIS A 13 5.95 20.76 -32.64
C HIS A 13 5.06 19.95 -31.73
N ALA A 14 5.67 19.14 -30.94
CA ALA A 14 4.95 18.43 -29.94
C ALA A 14 4.30 19.40 -28.95
N ALA A 15 4.96 20.46 -28.68
CA ALA A 15 4.38 21.45 -27.79
C ALA A 15 3.11 22.06 -28.37
N GLY A 16 3.02 22.19 -29.64
CA GLY A 16 1.81 22.66 -30.28
C GLY A 16 0.62 21.73 -30.13
N ARG A 17 0.88 20.46 -30.00
CA ARG A 17 -0.18 19.49 -29.77
C ARG A 17 -0.50 19.30 -28.29
N ALA A 18 0.44 19.56 -27.45
CA ALA A 18 0.26 19.36 -26.02
C ALA A 18 -0.98 20.04 -25.44
N PRO A 19 -1.31 21.27 -25.77
CA PRO A 19 -2.50 21.92 -25.25
C PRO A 19 -3.81 21.21 -25.59
N VAL A 20 -3.84 20.53 -26.72
CA VAL A 20 -5.04 19.81 -27.15
C VAL A 20 -5.24 18.53 -26.35
N CYS A 21 -4.15 17.87 -26.00
CA CYS A 21 -4.19 16.61 -25.25
C CYS A 21 -4.32 16.81 -23.74
N GLN A 22 -3.86 17.93 -23.23
CA GLN A 22 -3.88 18.20 -21.79
C GLN A 22 -5.26 18.09 -21.11
N PRO A 23 -6.34 18.61 -21.69
CA PRO A 23 -7.64 18.47 -21.05
C PRO A 23 -8.09 17.02 -20.89
N ILE A 24 -7.79 16.20 -21.89
CA ILE A 24 -8.14 14.78 -21.88
C ILE A 24 -7.32 14.04 -20.82
N ALA A 25 -6.02 14.29 -20.78
CA ALA A 25 -5.14 13.68 -19.82
C ALA A 25 -5.53 14.05 -18.37
N ARG A 26 -5.86 15.32 -18.14
CA ARG A 26 -6.34 15.77 -16.82
C ARG A 26 -7.66 15.13 -16.44
N ALA A 27 -8.59 15.00 -17.38
CA ALA A 27 -9.87 14.36 -17.15
C ALA A 27 -9.69 12.87 -16.82
N LEU A 28 -8.81 12.18 -17.50
CA LEU A 28 -8.51 10.77 -17.24
C LEU A 28 -7.82 10.61 -15.88
N MET A 29 -6.87 11.47 -15.55
CA MET A 29 -6.23 11.48 -14.24
C MET A 29 -7.23 11.75 -13.11
N ARG A 30 -8.11 12.70 -13.31
CA ARG A 30 -9.14 13.02 -12.32
C ARG A 30 -10.04 11.82 -12.09
N ARG A 31 -10.50 11.16 -13.14
CA ARG A 31 -11.32 9.94 -13.03
C ARG A 31 -10.57 8.78 -12.36
N ALA A 32 -9.29 8.63 -12.66
CA ALA A 32 -8.46 7.61 -12.02
C ALA A 32 -8.32 7.90 -10.52
N MET A 33 -8.10 9.15 -10.13
CA MET A 33 -8.04 9.55 -8.74
C MET A 33 -9.37 9.40 -8.01
N GLU A 34 -10.48 9.74 -8.67
CA GLU A 34 -11.82 9.55 -8.13
C GLU A 34 -12.14 8.07 -7.90
N ARG A 35 -11.73 7.20 -8.81
CA ARG A 35 -11.89 5.75 -8.63
C ARG A 35 -11.10 5.23 -7.45
N VAL A 36 -9.85 5.66 -7.30
CA VAL A 36 -9.01 5.26 -6.16
C VAL A 36 -9.62 5.76 -4.85
N GLY A 37 -10.20 6.94 -4.85
CA GLY A 37 -10.88 7.49 -3.68
C GLY A 37 -12.17 6.77 -3.33
N ASN A 38 -12.94 6.33 -4.34
CA ASN A 38 -14.22 5.67 -4.12
C ASN A 38 -14.14 4.19 -3.76
N ASP A 39 -13.16 3.49 -4.32
CA ASP A 39 -13.10 2.04 -4.14
C ASP A 39 -12.68 1.62 -2.73
N ASN A 40 -12.07 2.51 -1.96
CA ASN A 40 -11.51 2.12 -0.67
C ASN A 40 -12.08 2.86 0.53
N GLY A 41 -12.88 3.91 0.35
CA GLY A 41 -13.42 4.70 1.46
C GLY A 41 -12.35 5.24 2.40
N TRP A 42 -11.12 5.34 1.92
CA TRP A 42 -9.98 5.64 2.74
C TRP A 42 -9.73 7.13 2.81
N SER A 43 -9.71 7.64 4.00
CA SER A 43 -9.24 8.99 4.24
C SER A 43 -7.73 9.07 3.98
N THR A 44 -7.22 10.27 3.77
CA THR A 44 -5.79 10.50 3.57
C THR A 44 -4.93 9.98 4.72
N HIS A 45 -5.47 9.95 5.93
CA HIS A 45 -4.80 9.39 7.11
C HIS A 45 -4.66 7.86 7.00
N ASP A 46 -5.71 7.19 6.54
CA ASP A 46 -5.69 5.75 6.36
C ASP A 46 -4.72 5.34 5.25
N SER A 47 -4.60 6.16 4.22
CA SER A 47 -3.66 5.97 3.14
C SER A 47 -2.21 6.00 3.63
N ALA A 48 -1.85 6.99 4.45
CA ALA A 48 -0.50 7.10 5.00
C ALA A 48 -0.16 5.91 5.92
N ALA A 49 -1.09 5.49 6.75
CA ALA A 49 -0.91 4.32 7.60
C ALA A 49 -0.74 3.04 6.78
N HIS A 50 -1.52 2.90 5.72
CA HIS A 50 -1.40 1.76 4.81
C HIS A 50 -0.05 1.74 4.09
N ASP A 51 0.43 2.89 3.65
CA ASP A 51 1.74 3.00 3.02
C ASP A 51 2.88 2.62 3.96
N GLN A 52 2.77 2.96 5.24
CA GLN A 52 3.73 2.55 6.26
C GLN A 52 3.76 1.04 6.43
N VAL A 53 2.60 0.42 6.53
CA VAL A 53 2.48 -1.05 6.64
C VAL A 53 3.05 -1.72 5.39
N LEU A 54 2.74 -1.20 4.22
CA LEU A 54 3.25 -1.73 2.96
C LEU A 54 4.78 -1.67 2.89
N ARG A 55 5.37 -0.53 3.25
CA ARG A 55 6.84 -0.38 3.29
C ARG A 55 7.48 -1.34 4.29
N ALA A 56 6.88 -1.48 5.47
CA ALA A 56 7.34 -2.41 6.49
C ALA A 56 7.24 -3.86 6.00
N ALA A 57 6.15 -4.22 5.33
CA ALA A 57 5.95 -5.55 4.76
C ALA A 57 7.00 -5.86 3.67
N LEU A 58 7.26 -4.91 2.79
CA LEU A 58 8.28 -5.06 1.75
C LEU A 58 9.68 -5.22 2.33
N ARG A 59 10.02 -4.44 3.37
CA ARG A 59 11.29 -4.56 4.07
C ARG A 59 11.41 -5.93 4.74
N HIS A 60 10.37 -6.36 5.42
CA HIS A 60 10.33 -7.66 6.08
C HIS A 60 10.45 -8.81 5.07
N PHE A 61 9.81 -8.67 3.92
CA PHE A 61 9.97 -9.62 2.83
C PHE A 61 11.41 -9.64 2.28
N ALA A 62 12.05 -8.48 2.15
CA ALA A 62 13.44 -8.41 1.69
C ALA A 62 14.40 -9.12 2.66
N GLU A 63 14.11 -9.07 3.96
CA GLU A 63 14.94 -9.71 4.99
C GLU A 63 14.68 -11.21 5.11
N HIS A 64 13.44 -11.63 5.02
CA HIS A 64 13.03 -13.02 5.31
C HIS A 64 12.55 -13.82 4.10
N GLY A 65 12.40 -13.18 2.95
CA GLY A 65 11.94 -13.84 1.72
C GLY A 65 10.57 -14.45 1.86
N LEU A 66 10.39 -15.66 1.35
CA LEU A 66 9.11 -16.35 1.36
C LEU A 66 8.60 -16.71 2.76
N GLY A 67 9.48 -16.70 3.74
CA GLY A 67 9.11 -16.94 5.15
C GLY A 67 8.58 -15.70 5.88
N ALA A 68 8.63 -14.52 5.25
CA ALA A 68 8.29 -13.25 5.88
C ALA A 68 6.88 -13.23 6.50
N ALA A 69 5.89 -13.77 5.81
CA ALA A 69 4.52 -13.81 6.32
C ALA A 69 4.40 -14.66 7.59
N ARG A 70 5.11 -15.78 7.66
CA ARG A 70 5.12 -16.64 8.85
C ARG A 70 5.82 -15.97 10.02
N MET A 71 6.92 -15.27 9.74
CA MET A 71 7.65 -14.52 10.76
C MET A 71 6.78 -13.38 11.31
N ALA A 72 6.13 -12.62 10.44
CA ALA A 72 5.23 -11.55 10.85
C ALA A 72 4.07 -12.07 11.70
N ARG A 73 3.50 -13.22 11.32
CA ARG A 73 2.47 -13.90 12.11
C ARG A 73 2.97 -14.29 13.49
N ALA A 74 4.16 -14.85 13.59
CA ALA A 74 4.75 -15.21 14.89
C ALA A 74 4.93 -13.97 15.78
N GLN A 75 5.31 -12.83 15.21
CA GLN A 75 5.40 -11.57 15.94
C GLN A 75 4.01 -11.08 16.40
N ALA A 76 3.00 -11.24 15.57
CA ALA A 76 1.63 -10.91 15.96
C ALA A 76 1.15 -11.78 17.12
N GLU A 77 1.40 -13.09 17.05
CA GLU A 77 1.05 -14.02 18.14
C GLU A 77 1.79 -13.66 19.42
N ALA A 78 3.07 -13.34 19.36
CA ALA A 78 3.86 -12.91 20.50
C ALA A 78 3.32 -11.63 21.12
N ALA A 79 2.95 -10.64 20.30
CA ALA A 79 2.33 -9.40 20.79
C ALA A 79 0.96 -9.67 21.43
N PHE A 80 0.19 -10.60 20.89
CA PHE A 80 -1.07 -11.04 21.48
C PHE A 80 -0.88 -11.58 22.88
N PHE A 81 0.05 -12.49 23.08
CA PHE A 81 0.33 -13.07 24.39
C PHE A 81 0.93 -12.07 25.37
N ALA A 82 1.64 -11.08 24.88
CA ALA A 82 2.14 -9.98 25.70
C ALA A 82 1.06 -8.94 26.08
N GLY A 83 -0.13 -9.03 25.49
CA GLY A 83 -1.21 -8.07 25.74
C GLY A 83 -1.03 -6.75 24.98
N ASP A 84 -0.08 -6.67 24.07
CA ASP A 84 0.20 -5.47 23.27
C ASP A 84 -0.64 -5.46 21.99
N ARG A 85 -1.79 -4.80 22.09
CA ARG A 85 -2.73 -4.73 20.99
C ARG A 85 -2.19 -3.93 19.80
N GLN A 86 -1.46 -2.87 20.07
CA GLN A 86 -0.92 -2.01 19.00
C GLN A 86 0.09 -2.77 18.14
N SER A 87 1.01 -3.48 18.77
CA SER A 87 1.96 -4.33 18.06
C SER A 87 1.28 -5.49 17.35
N TYR A 88 0.24 -6.06 17.96
CA TYR A 88 -0.55 -7.10 17.32
C TYR A 88 -1.20 -6.62 16.03
N ASP A 89 -1.90 -5.48 16.06
CA ASP A 89 -2.55 -4.91 14.88
C ASP A 89 -1.54 -4.56 13.79
N TRP A 90 -0.38 -4.06 14.18
CA TRP A 90 0.72 -3.75 13.27
C TRP A 90 1.23 -4.99 12.54
N TRP A 91 1.60 -6.02 13.27
CA TRP A 91 2.13 -7.26 12.70
C TRP A 91 1.08 -8.03 11.92
N LEU A 92 -0.18 -7.98 12.36
CA LEU A 92 -1.28 -8.55 11.62
C LEU A 92 -1.50 -7.84 10.28
N GLY A 93 -1.36 -6.52 10.26
CA GLY A 93 -1.39 -5.73 9.03
C GLY A 93 -0.28 -6.13 8.05
N ILE A 94 0.93 -6.32 8.53
CA ILE A 94 2.07 -6.81 7.73
C ILE A 94 1.77 -8.21 7.20
N THR A 95 1.30 -9.11 8.05
CA THR A 95 0.93 -10.47 7.65
C THR A 95 -0.15 -10.46 6.58
N ARG A 96 -1.16 -9.60 6.72
CA ARG A 96 -2.26 -9.48 5.76
C ARG A 96 -1.79 -8.96 4.40
N THR A 97 -0.83 -8.04 4.40
CA THR A 97 -0.23 -7.52 3.18
C THR A 97 0.59 -8.59 2.46
N LEU A 98 1.29 -9.43 3.19
CA LEU A 98 2.12 -10.49 2.63
C LEU A 98 1.31 -11.75 2.28
N ASP A 99 0.40 -12.16 3.16
CA ASP A 99 -0.45 -13.35 2.97
C ASP A 99 -1.77 -13.20 3.75
N ARG A 100 -2.84 -12.92 3.00
CA ARG A 100 -4.19 -12.77 3.57
C ARG A 100 -4.71 -14.03 4.24
N ARG A 101 -4.31 -15.18 3.77
CA ARG A 101 -4.77 -16.46 4.32
C ARG A 101 -4.22 -16.67 5.73
N LEU A 102 -2.91 -16.47 5.88
CA LEU A 102 -2.27 -16.56 7.18
C LEU A 102 -2.82 -15.54 8.18
N ALA A 103 -3.12 -14.33 7.72
CA ALA A 103 -3.73 -13.31 8.57
C ALA A 103 -5.11 -13.75 9.09
N ARG A 104 -5.95 -14.29 8.22
CA ARG A 104 -7.26 -14.82 8.62
C ARG A 104 -7.15 -15.99 9.61
N GLU A 105 -6.16 -16.84 9.44
CA GLU A 105 -5.92 -17.93 10.40
C GLU A 105 -5.49 -17.40 11.76
N ALA A 106 -4.63 -16.37 11.78
CA ALA A 106 -4.24 -15.71 13.01
C ALA A 106 -5.44 -15.06 13.73
N GLU A 107 -6.28 -14.35 12.97
CA GLU A 107 -7.51 -13.74 13.50
C GLU A 107 -8.48 -14.75 14.10
N LYS A 108 -8.60 -15.93 13.49
CA LYS A 108 -9.46 -17.01 14.03
C LYS A 108 -8.93 -17.55 15.33
N ARG A 109 -7.63 -17.61 15.52
CA ARG A 109 -7.01 -18.10 16.75
C ARG A 109 -7.09 -17.09 17.89
N THR A 110 -7.24 -15.80 17.56
CA THR A 110 -7.25 -14.71 18.54
C THR A 110 -8.60 -13.97 18.61
N PRO A 111 -9.75 -14.66 18.63
CA PRO A 111 -11.06 -14.01 18.55
C PRO A 111 -11.40 -13.13 19.74
N ALA A 112 -10.82 -13.40 20.88
CA ALA A 112 -11.16 -12.73 22.14
C ALA A 112 -10.61 -11.30 22.19
N MET A 113 -9.51 -11.02 21.51
CA MET A 113 -8.90 -9.70 21.52
C MET A 113 -9.59 -8.72 20.57
N VAL A 114 -10.15 -9.25 19.48
CA VAL A 114 -10.85 -8.44 18.48
C VAL A 114 -12.19 -7.93 19.00
N LYS A 115 -12.80 -8.67 19.94
CA LYS A 115 -14.12 -8.32 20.49
C LYS A 115 -14.09 -7.39 21.69
N ARG A 116 -12.96 -7.11 22.28
CA ARG A 116 -12.86 -6.10 23.33
C ARG A 116 -12.82 -4.72 22.72
N LYS A 117 -13.99 -4.21 22.43
CA LYS A 117 -14.19 -2.80 22.17
C LYS A 117 -13.81 -2.06 23.46
N PRO A 118 -12.95 -1.05 23.41
CA PRO A 118 -12.74 -0.24 24.58
C PRO A 118 -14.04 0.50 24.88
N ASP A 119 -14.52 0.30 26.08
CA ASP A 119 -15.59 1.12 26.61
C ASP A 119 -15.08 2.54 26.86
#